data_f100f82e1b0656a55bc0a6ce9bd31521
#
_entry.id   f100f82e1b0656a55bc0a6ce9bd31521
#
_cell.length_a   1.000
_cell.length_b   1.000
_cell.length_c   1.000
_cell.angle_alpha   90.00
_cell.angle_beta   90.00
_cell.angle_gamma   90.00
#
_symmetry.space_group_name_H-M   'P 1'
#
loop_
_entity.id
_entity.type
_entity.pdbx_description
1 polymer ?
#
loop_
_entity_poly.entity_id
_entity_poly.type
_entity_poly.pdbx_seq_one_letter_code
_entity_poly.pdbx_strand_id
1 'polypeptide(L)'
;MDKNKENILKTGFLFLLFVLFTVIVKFVGVSPIGPEKSEVGLAFINEWFHNLFGFNNMFYKLSKYLGYLPFLFVLFYGYLGLKQLIDKKSLKNVDKKIIYLGCFYVLMGLFYIFFEKVIINYRPVLLEGDLEASYPSSHTILAVCICISSIIMNCYYLKKDLLKYVNISTAVLMLLIVVGRLFSGVHWLTDIVGGLLLSSALCYLFYTFICSNTKAKK
;
A
#
# COMPACT_ATOMS: atom_id res chain seq x y z
N MET A 1 -1.52 -14.68 26.55
CA MET A 1 -2.10 -14.93 25.20
C MET A 1 -0.99 -15.35 24.26
N ASP A 2 -1.18 -16.38 23.45
CA ASP A 2 -0.17 -16.79 22.48
C ASP A 2 0.09 -15.60 21.51
N LYS A 3 1.38 -15.29 21.27
CA LYS A 3 1.80 -14.18 20.42
C LYS A 3 1.18 -14.22 19.01
N ASN A 4 0.92 -15.43 18.51
CA ASN A 4 0.22 -15.60 17.23
C ASN A 4 -1.24 -15.13 17.29
N LYS A 5 -1.96 -15.48 18.37
CA LYS A 5 -3.34 -15.03 18.57
C LYS A 5 -3.41 -13.50 18.69
N GLU A 6 -2.47 -12.91 19.41
CA GLU A 6 -2.37 -11.44 19.54
C GLU A 6 -2.14 -10.77 18.16
N ASN A 7 -1.23 -11.30 17.34
CA ASN A 7 -0.97 -10.74 16.02
C ASN A 7 -2.18 -10.87 15.07
N ILE A 8 -2.89 -11.99 15.12
CA ILE A 8 -4.13 -12.19 14.34
C ILE A 8 -5.21 -11.19 14.76
N LEU A 9 -5.38 -10.98 16.08
CA LEU A 9 -6.33 -9.98 16.59
C LEU A 9 -5.98 -8.57 16.13
N LYS A 10 -4.70 -8.18 16.19
CA LYS A 10 -4.23 -6.88 15.69
C LYS A 10 -4.47 -6.72 14.20
N THR A 11 -4.21 -7.77 13.40
CA THR A 11 -4.53 -7.76 11.96
C THR A 11 -6.02 -7.53 11.74
N GLY A 12 -6.88 -8.29 12.43
CA GLY A 12 -8.34 -8.16 12.34
C GLY A 12 -8.82 -6.77 12.74
N PHE A 13 -8.25 -6.19 13.79
CA PHE A 13 -8.56 -4.83 14.22
C PHE A 13 -8.19 -3.78 13.16
N LEU A 14 -7.01 -3.90 12.52
CA LEU A 14 -6.61 -2.98 11.45
C LEU A 14 -7.52 -3.08 10.22
N PHE A 15 -7.92 -4.30 9.83
CA PHE A 15 -8.90 -4.47 8.75
C PHE A 15 -10.27 -3.90 9.14
N LEU A 16 -10.72 -4.09 10.37
CA LEU A 16 -11.96 -3.49 10.86
C LEU A 16 -11.92 -1.97 10.81
N LEU A 17 -10.81 -1.36 11.23
CA LEU A 17 -10.62 0.11 11.13
C LEU A 17 -10.70 0.58 9.68
N PHE A 18 -10.05 -0.12 8.75
CA PHE A 18 -10.12 0.20 7.34
C PHE A 18 -11.56 0.10 6.80
N VAL A 19 -12.27 -0.98 7.12
CA VAL A 19 -13.67 -1.18 6.66
C VAL A 19 -14.57 -0.10 7.24
N LEU A 20 -14.48 0.20 8.54
CA LEU A 20 -15.27 1.24 9.19
C LEU A 20 -14.98 2.62 8.56
N PHE A 21 -13.71 2.93 8.31
CA PHE A 21 -13.33 4.18 7.64
C PHE A 21 -13.89 4.25 6.22
N THR A 22 -13.82 3.15 5.46
CA THR A 22 -14.40 3.07 4.11
C THR A 22 -15.92 3.31 4.11
N VAL A 23 -16.63 2.72 5.08
CA VAL A 23 -18.09 2.94 5.25
C VAL A 23 -18.36 4.42 5.60
N ILE A 24 -17.58 5.01 6.49
CA ILE A 24 -17.71 6.45 6.84
C ILE A 24 -17.47 7.30 5.60
N VAL A 25 -16.40 7.06 4.83
CA VAL A 25 -16.12 7.80 3.59
C VAL A 25 -17.24 7.63 2.56
N LYS A 26 -17.87 6.46 2.47
CA LYS A 26 -18.93 6.23 1.47
C LYS A 26 -20.25 6.92 1.82
N PHE A 27 -20.60 7.04 3.11
CA PHE A 27 -21.96 7.40 3.51
C PHE A 27 -22.07 8.66 4.38
N VAL A 28 -20.97 9.19 4.92
CA VAL A 28 -21.03 10.34 5.83
C VAL A 28 -20.53 11.60 5.15
N GLY A 29 -21.32 12.68 5.27
CA GLY A 29 -20.96 14.01 4.77
C GLY A 29 -20.69 14.03 3.26
N VAL A 30 -21.51 13.32 2.49
CA VAL A 30 -21.40 13.23 1.03
C VAL A 30 -21.91 14.51 0.39
N SER A 31 -21.12 15.10 -0.52
CA SER A 31 -21.51 16.29 -1.30
C SER A 31 -20.86 16.26 -2.70
N PRO A 32 -21.47 16.94 -3.69
CA PRO A 32 -20.99 16.94 -5.08
C PRO A 32 -19.85 17.94 -5.30
N ILE A 33 -18.72 17.75 -4.59
CA ILE A 33 -17.55 18.64 -4.64
C ILE A 33 -16.51 18.22 -5.70
N GLY A 34 -16.64 17.01 -6.27
CA GLY A 34 -15.73 16.53 -7.28
C GLY A 34 -16.02 17.05 -8.69
N PRO A 35 -15.13 16.79 -9.67
CA PRO A 35 -15.36 17.10 -11.07
C PRO A 35 -16.67 16.47 -11.56
N GLU A 36 -17.33 17.13 -12.52
CA GLU A 36 -18.62 16.69 -13.06
C GLU A 36 -19.71 16.50 -11.98
N LYS A 37 -19.58 17.22 -10.86
CA LYS A 37 -20.44 17.09 -9.67
C LYS A 37 -20.42 15.69 -9.07
N SER A 38 -19.31 14.96 -9.19
CA SER A 38 -19.16 13.67 -8.56
C SER A 38 -19.24 13.79 -7.04
N GLU A 39 -19.95 12.84 -6.43
CA GLU A 39 -20.15 12.78 -4.98
C GLU A 39 -18.87 12.32 -4.28
N VAL A 40 -18.53 13.01 -3.19
CA VAL A 40 -17.35 12.73 -2.37
C VAL A 40 -17.76 12.68 -0.91
N GLY A 41 -17.43 11.61 -0.23
CA GLY A 41 -17.72 11.47 1.20
C GLY A 41 -16.72 12.23 2.06
N LEU A 42 -17.11 12.56 3.29
CA LEU A 42 -16.39 13.48 4.18
C LEU A 42 -15.98 14.78 3.46
N ALA A 43 -16.91 15.31 2.64
CA ALA A 43 -16.66 16.40 1.71
C ALA A 43 -16.02 17.62 2.38
N PHE A 44 -16.46 17.99 3.58
CA PHE A 44 -15.92 19.16 4.30
C PHE A 44 -14.40 19.06 4.52
N ILE A 45 -13.91 17.91 4.99
CA ILE A 45 -12.47 17.69 5.25
C ILE A 45 -11.70 17.62 3.93
N ASN A 46 -12.24 16.93 2.93
CA ASN A 46 -11.63 16.75 1.63
C ASN A 46 -11.52 18.08 0.87
N GLU A 47 -12.60 18.86 0.85
CA GLU A 47 -12.64 20.16 0.21
C GLU A 47 -11.71 21.17 0.91
N TRP A 48 -11.75 21.23 2.26
CA TRP A 48 -10.83 22.07 3.03
C TRP A 48 -9.37 21.78 2.70
N PHE A 49 -8.98 20.50 2.69
CA PHE A 49 -7.61 20.12 2.39
C PHE A 49 -7.23 20.42 0.94
N HIS A 50 -8.13 20.12 0.00
CA HIS A 50 -7.90 20.39 -1.42
C HIS A 50 -7.81 21.89 -1.72
N ASN A 51 -8.62 22.72 -1.09
CA ASN A 51 -8.57 24.18 -1.24
C ASN A 51 -7.26 24.77 -0.69
N LEU A 52 -6.66 24.12 0.33
CA LEU A 52 -5.39 24.57 0.91
C LEU A 52 -4.18 24.31 0.02
N PHE A 53 -4.14 23.16 -0.67
CA PHE A 53 -2.96 22.71 -1.43
C PHE A 53 -3.19 22.67 -2.95
N GLY A 54 -4.43 22.45 -3.39
CA GLY A 54 -4.79 22.34 -4.79
C GLY A 54 -4.06 21.23 -5.56
N PHE A 55 -4.18 21.27 -6.88
CA PHE A 55 -3.40 20.39 -7.76
C PHE A 55 -1.97 20.93 -7.97
N ASN A 56 -0.99 20.10 -7.72
CA ASN A 56 0.43 20.44 -7.93
C ASN A 56 1.12 19.40 -8.84
N ASN A 57 1.37 19.81 -10.09
CA ASN A 57 1.95 18.95 -11.11
C ASN A 57 3.38 18.47 -10.77
N MET A 58 4.17 19.28 -10.03
CA MET A 58 5.51 18.87 -9.61
C MET A 58 5.45 17.69 -8.64
N PHE A 59 4.65 17.78 -7.57
CA PHE A 59 4.45 16.68 -6.64
C PHE A 59 3.79 15.46 -7.31
N TYR A 60 2.87 15.70 -8.25
CA TYR A 60 2.26 14.62 -9.02
C TYR A 60 3.31 13.83 -9.80
N LYS A 61 4.10 14.52 -10.64
CA LYS A 61 5.16 13.87 -11.45
C LYS A 61 6.21 13.20 -10.56
N LEU A 62 6.68 13.91 -9.52
CA LEU A 62 7.69 13.38 -8.60
C LEU A 62 7.22 12.08 -7.95
N SER A 63 6.03 12.07 -7.33
CA SER A 63 5.49 10.88 -6.68
C SER A 63 5.15 9.76 -7.67
N LYS A 64 4.74 10.10 -8.90
CA LYS A 64 4.52 9.12 -9.98
C LYS A 64 5.83 8.40 -10.34
N TYR A 65 6.89 9.15 -10.61
CA TYR A 65 8.19 8.56 -11.02
C TYR A 65 8.88 7.83 -9.85
N LEU A 66 8.89 8.41 -8.65
CA LEU A 66 9.42 7.71 -7.47
C LEU A 66 8.64 6.43 -7.17
N GLY A 67 7.34 6.39 -7.49
CA GLY A 67 6.49 5.23 -7.32
C GLY A 67 6.89 3.99 -8.14
N TYR A 68 7.74 4.15 -9.16
CA TYR A 68 8.30 3.00 -9.89
C TYR A 68 9.47 2.34 -9.18
N LEU A 69 10.22 3.07 -8.33
CA LEU A 69 11.41 2.53 -7.66
C LEU A 69 11.13 1.33 -6.73
N PRO A 70 10.04 1.29 -5.94
CA PRO A 70 9.71 0.12 -5.14
C PRO A 70 9.62 -1.18 -5.95
N PHE A 71 9.23 -1.12 -7.24
CA PHE A 71 9.16 -2.31 -8.07
C PHE A 71 10.51 -3.00 -8.32
N LEU A 72 11.63 -2.31 -8.08
CA LEU A 72 12.95 -2.94 -8.09
C LEU A 72 13.06 -4.03 -7.01
N PHE A 73 12.42 -3.87 -5.86
CA PHE A 73 12.34 -4.92 -4.85
C PHE A 73 11.47 -6.09 -5.31
N VAL A 74 10.35 -5.82 -5.98
CA VAL A 74 9.51 -6.88 -6.55
C VAL A 74 10.31 -7.71 -7.54
N LEU A 75 11.07 -7.06 -8.44
CA LEU A 75 11.94 -7.72 -9.41
C LEU A 75 13.07 -8.50 -8.71
N PHE A 76 13.70 -7.92 -7.69
CA PHE A 76 14.77 -8.58 -6.94
C PHE A 76 14.29 -9.86 -6.24
N TYR A 77 13.20 -9.79 -5.48
CA TYR A 77 12.67 -10.97 -4.79
C TYR A 77 12.02 -11.97 -5.76
N GLY A 78 11.42 -11.48 -6.85
CA GLY A 78 10.94 -12.31 -7.95
C GLY A 78 12.06 -13.11 -8.60
N TYR A 79 13.19 -12.45 -8.89
CA TYR A 79 14.40 -13.12 -9.39
C TYR A 79 14.93 -14.18 -8.42
N LEU A 80 15.02 -13.86 -7.12
CA LEU A 80 15.45 -14.84 -6.11
C LEU A 80 14.52 -16.05 -6.04
N GLY A 81 13.22 -15.83 -6.13
CA GLY A 81 12.22 -16.89 -6.15
C GLY A 81 12.33 -17.77 -7.39
N LEU A 82 12.46 -17.16 -8.55
CA LEU A 82 12.62 -17.85 -9.82
C LEU A 82 13.93 -18.67 -9.84
N LYS A 83 15.04 -18.09 -9.41
CA LYS A 83 16.32 -18.79 -9.29
C LYS A 83 16.20 -20.03 -8.38
N GLN A 84 15.60 -19.87 -7.20
CA GLN A 84 15.39 -20.99 -6.29
C GLN A 84 14.49 -22.07 -6.90
N LEU A 85 13.47 -21.69 -7.67
CA LEU A 85 12.58 -22.64 -8.33
C LEU A 85 13.31 -23.44 -9.41
N ILE A 86 14.14 -22.78 -10.22
CA ILE A 86 14.94 -23.43 -11.27
C ILE A 86 15.95 -24.39 -10.65
N ASP A 87 16.71 -23.93 -9.63
CA ASP A 87 17.76 -24.72 -8.99
C ASP A 87 17.19 -25.95 -8.27
N LYS A 88 16.04 -25.81 -7.61
CA LYS A 88 15.42 -26.84 -6.77
C LYS A 88 14.34 -27.66 -7.47
N LYS A 89 13.92 -27.25 -8.68
CA LYS A 89 12.92 -27.92 -9.53
C LYS A 89 11.57 -28.22 -8.84
N SER A 90 11.27 -27.53 -7.74
CA SER A 90 10.03 -27.74 -6.98
C SER A 90 9.67 -26.51 -6.15
N LEU A 91 8.41 -26.05 -6.24
CA LEU A 91 7.87 -24.98 -5.41
C LEU A 91 7.95 -25.29 -3.91
N LYS A 92 7.84 -26.56 -3.51
CA LYS A 92 7.92 -26.98 -2.11
C LYS A 92 9.29 -26.70 -1.48
N ASN A 93 10.33 -26.60 -2.30
CA ASN A 93 11.70 -26.36 -1.88
C ASN A 93 12.11 -24.88 -1.94
N VAL A 94 11.27 -24.00 -2.52
CA VAL A 94 11.48 -22.55 -2.50
C VAL A 94 11.32 -22.05 -1.05
N ASP A 95 12.09 -21.01 -0.67
CA ASP A 95 11.94 -20.40 0.66
C ASP A 95 10.51 -19.90 0.86
N LYS A 96 9.86 -20.39 1.91
CA LYS A 96 8.47 -20.04 2.24
C LYS A 96 8.24 -18.56 2.36
N LYS A 97 9.24 -17.77 2.79
CA LYS A 97 9.14 -16.31 2.90
C LYS A 97 8.93 -15.65 1.53
N ILE A 98 9.61 -16.16 0.49
CA ILE A 98 9.44 -15.68 -0.89
C ILE A 98 8.05 -16.07 -1.41
N ILE A 99 7.57 -17.28 -1.10
CA ILE A 99 6.21 -17.69 -1.46
C ILE A 99 5.17 -16.79 -0.77
N TYR A 100 5.32 -16.53 0.53
CA TYR A 100 4.42 -15.62 1.27
C TYR A 100 4.45 -14.20 0.71
N LEU A 101 5.63 -13.71 0.29
CA LEU A 101 5.76 -12.41 -0.36
C LEU A 101 5.00 -12.38 -1.69
N GLY A 102 5.11 -13.43 -2.50
CA GLY A 102 4.35 -13.58 -3.74
C GLY A 102 2.84 -13.57 -3.50
N CYS A 103 2.36 -14.37 -2.54
CA CYS A 103 0.94 -14.38 -2.13
C CYS A 103 0.48 -13.01 -1.62
N PHE A 104 1.33 -12.30 -0.88
CA PHE A 104 1.05 -10.95 -0.40
C PHE A 104 0.87 -9.95 -1.56
N TYR A 105 1.73 -10.00 -2.58
CA TYR A 105 1.58 -9.12 -3.74
C TYR A 105 0.37 -9.47 -4.60
N VAL A 106 0.01 -10.75 -4.70
CA VAL A 106 -1.27 -11.16 -5.34
C VAL A 106 -2.46 -10.60 -4.57
N LEU A 107 -2.47 -10.73 -3.24
CA LEU A 107 -3.55 -10.18 -2.39
C LEU A 107 -3.65 -8.66 -2.53
N MET A 108 -2.53 -7.94 -2.52
CA MET A 108 -2.47 -6.50 -2.76
C MET A 108 -3.08 -6.12 -4.12
N GLY A 109 -2.72 -6.87 -5.17
CA GLY A 109 -3.27 -6.69 -6.53
C GLY A 109 -4.78 -6.93 -6.60
N LEU A 110 -5.30 -7.92 -5.86
CA LEU A 110 -6.74 -8.16 -5.78
C LEU A 110 -7.49 -6.99 -5.13
N PHE A 111 -6.95 -6.39 -4.07
CA PHE A 111 -7.53 -5.18 -3.48
C PHE A 111 -7.49 -3.99 -4.46
N TYR A 112 -6.38 -3.84 -5.20
CA TYR A 112 -6.29 -2.82 -6.24
C TYR A 112 -7.41 -2.98 -7.28
N ILE A 113 -7.55 -4.17 -7.87
CA ILE A 113 -8.60 -4.46 -8.87
C ILE A 113 -10.01 -4.28 -8.28
N PHE A 114 -10.21 -4.69 -7.02
CA PHE A 114 -11.49 -4.53 -6.35
C PHE A 114 -11.92 -3.05 -6.28
N PHE A 115 -11.02 -2.16 -5.83
CA PHE A 115 -11.34 -0.74 -5.68
C PHE A 115 -11.35 0.05 -7.00
N GLU A 116 -10.75 -0.46 -8.05
CA GLU A 116 -10.97 0.07 -9.42
C GLU A 116 -12.40 -0.22 -9.92
N LYS A 117 -13.03 -1.30 -9.44
CA LYS A 117 -14.40 -1.68 -9.81
C LYS A 117 -15.45 -1.13 -8.84
N VAL A 118 -15.13 -1.10 -7.55
CA VAL A 118 -16.02 -0.61 -6.49
C VAL A 118 -15.64 0.82 -6.15
N ILE A 119 -16.21 1.76 -6.87
CA ILE A 119 -15.89 3.18 -6.74
C ILE A 119 -16.50 3.75 -5.46
N ILE A 120 -15.65 4.26 -4.58
CA ILE A 120 -16.04 4.98 -3.36
C ILE A 120 -16.06 6.49 -3.61
N ASN A 121 -14.94 7.06 -4.06
CA ASN A 121 -14.80 8.44 -4.51
C ASN A 121 -14.14 8.48 -5.88
N TYR A 122 -14.41 9.55 -6.65
CA TYR A 122 -13.65 9.93 -7.83
C TYR A 122 -12.55 10.95 -7.46
N ARG A 123 -11.55 11.12 -8.34
CA ARG A 123 -10.45 12.06 -8.12
C ARG A 123 -10.92 13.52 -8.06
N PRO A 124 -10.21 14.38 -7.31
CA PRO A 124 -10.50 15.82 -7.28
C PRO A 124 -10.19 16.54 -8.61
N VAL A 125 -9.44 15.91 -9.51
CA VAL A 125 -9.04 16.46 -10.81
C VAL A 125 -9.21 15.43 -11.91
N LEU A 126 -9.64 15.88 -13.10
CA LEU A 126 -9.67 15.04 -14.30
C LEU A 126 -8.23 14.86 -14.82
N LEU A 127 -7.75 13.63 -14.84
CA LEU A 127 -6.50 13.27 -15.49
C LEU A 127 -6.81 12.80 -16.90
N GLU A 128 -6.18 13.42 -17.91
CA GLU A 128 -6.39 13.10 -19.33
C GLU A 128 -7.86 13.27 -19.79
N GLY A 129 -8.69 13.99 -19.01
CA GLY A 129 -10.09 14.25 -19.31
C GLY A 129 -11.08 13.24 -18.75
N ASP A 130 -10.60 12.17 -18.10
CA ASP A 130 -11.45 11.09 -17.58
C ASP A 130 -11.71 11.21 -16.08
N LEU A 131 -12.89 10.73 -15.66
CA LEU A 131 -13.29 10.64 -14.26
C LEU A 131 -12.81 9.27 -13.70
N GLU A 132 -11.69 9.26 -12.98
CA GLU A 132 -11.06 8.07 -12.46
C GLU A 132 -11.42 7.78 -11.00
N ALA A 133 -11.46 6.48 -10.64
CA ALA A 133 -11.56 6.05 -9.24
C ALA A 133 -10.37 6.59 -8.42
N SER A 134 -10.64 7.00 -7.18
CA SER A 134 -9.64 7.64 -6.31
C SER A 134 -9.35 6.88 -5.03
N TYR A 135 -10.38 6.32 -4.41
CA TYR A 135 -10.30 5.69 -3.09
C TYR A 135 -10.17 4.16 -3.17
N PRO A 136 -9.30 3.57 -2.35
CA PRO A 136 -8.16 4.18 -1.65
C PRO A 136 -7.00 4.44 -2.62
N SER A 137 -6.10 5.38 -2.30
CA SER A 137 -4.98 5.73 -3.18
C SER A 137 -4.10 4.52 -3.50
N SER A 138 -4.15 4.05 -4.75
CA SER A 138 -3.39 2.90 -5.25
C SER A 138 -1.87 3.10 -5.13
N HIS A 139 -1.36 4.29 -5.43
CA HIS A 139 0.06 4.61 -5.27
C HIS A 139 0.52 4.56 -3.82
N THR A 140 -0.34 4.98 -2.87
CA THR A 140 -0.07 4.86 -1.43
C THR A 140 0.00 3.39 -1.03
N ILE A 141 -0.96 2.57 -1.47
CA ILE A 141 -0.98 1.13 -1.16
C ILE A 141 0.27 0.44 -1.71
N LEU A 142 0.59 0.66 -2.99
CA LEU A 142 1.76 0.06 -3.62
C LEU A 142 3.06 0.46 -2.92
N ALA A 143 3.26 1.78 -2.68
CA ALA A 143 4.46 2.26 -2.02
C ALA A 143 4.64 1.67 -0.62
N VAL A 144 3.61 1.73 0.22
CA VAL A 144 3.68 1.25 1.60
C VAL A 144 3.84 -0.27 1.65
N CYS A 145 3.02 -1.01 0.90
CA CYS A 145 3.06 -2.48 0.91
C CYS A 145 4.40 -3.02 0.40
N ILE A 146 4.91 -2.50 -0.74
CA ILE A 146 6.17 -2.99 -1.31
C ILE A 146 7.34 -2.58 -0.41
N CYS A 147 7.40 -1.32 0.06
CA CYS A 147 8.52 -0.88 0.89
C CYS A 147 8.55 -1.58 2.26
N ILE A 148 7.42 -1.69 2.96
CA ILE A 148 7.38 -2.36 4.27
C ILE A 148 7.68 -3.85 4.14
N SER A 149 7.08 -4.55 3.16
CA SER A 149 7.39 -5.97 2.94
C SER A 149 8.87 -6.17 2.58
N SER A 150 9.46 -5.25 1.81
CA SER A 150 10.89 -5.29 1.47
C SER A 150 11.78 -5.07 2.70
N ILE A 151 11.45 -4.10 3.57
CA ILE A 151 12.18 -3.89 4.84
C ILE A 151 12.15 -5.16 5.71
N ILE A 152 11.01 -5.85 5.78
CA ILE A 152 10.90 -7.12 6.51
C ILE A 152 11.77 -8.20 5.85
N MET A 153 11.70 -8.33 4.52
CA MET A 153 12.45 -9.35 3.78
C MET A 153 13.96 -9.09 3.78
N ASN A 154 14.38 -7.83 3.70
CA ASN A 154 15.79 -7.44 3.75
C ASN A 154 16.50 -7.99 4.98
N CYS A 155 15.81 -8.10 6.13
CA CYS A 155 16.37 -8.69 7.36
C CYS A 155 16.80 -10.16 7.20
N TYR A 156 16.29 -10.86 6.19
CA TYR A 156 16.62 -12.27 5.93
C TYR A 156 17.58 -12.49 4.77
N TYR A 157 17.71 -11.52 3.87
CA TYR A 157 18.42 -11.69 2.59
C TYR A 157 19.61 -10.75 2.40
N LEU A 158 19.68 -9.65 3.15
CA LEU A 158 20.80 -8.70 3.04
C LEU A 158 21.84 -8.90 4.14
N LYS A 159 23.10 -8.58 3.81
CA LYS A 159 24.20 -8.52 4.78
C LYS A 159 23.96 -7.33 5.75
N LYS A 160 24.42 -7.49 7.01
CA LYS A 160 24.22 -6.51 8.08
C LYS A 160 24.71 -5.10 7.72
N ASP A 161 25.82 -5.00 7.01
CA ASP A 161 26.44 -3.73 6.62
C ASP A 161 25.55 -2.92 5.66
N LEU A 162 24.84 -3.59 4.74
CA LEU A 162 23.92 -2.97 3.79
C LEU A 162 22.51 -2.78 4.35
N LEU A 163 22.09 -3.64 5.28
CA LEU A 163 20.73 -3.71 5.78
C LEU A 163 20.21 -2.35 6.28
N LYS A 164 21.02 -1.67 7.11
CA LYS A 164 20.65 -0.37 7.69
C LYS A 164 20.41 0.68 6.60
N TYR A 165 21.34 0.82 5.67
CA TYR A 165 21.27 1.84 4.63
C TYR A 165 20.11 1.58 3.67
N VAL A 166 19.96 0.35 3.20
CA VAL A 166 18.85 -0.03 2.30
C VAL A 166 17.50 0.19 2.97
N ASN A 167 17.34 -0.22 4.25
CA ASN A 167 16.07 -0.03 4.94
C ASN A 167 15.74 1.44 5.20
N ILE A 168 16.73 2.26 5.58
CA ILE A 168 16.52 3.71 5.74
C ILE A 168 16.15 4.35 4.40
N SER A 169 16.88 4.05 3.32
CA SER A 169 16.57 4.59 1.99
C SER A 169 15.18 4.16 1.51
N THR A 170 14.78 2.91 1.78
CA THR A 170 13.45 2.39 1.46
C THR A 170 12.36 3.12 2.24
N ALA A 171 12.58 3.38 3.54
CA ALA A 171 11.62 4.10 4.37
C ALA A 171 11.49 5.58 3.93
N VAL A 172 12.61 6.23 3.60
CA VAL A 172 12.60 7.60 3.06
C VAL A 172 11.89 7.65 1.71
N LEU A 173 12.18 6.72 0.81
CA LEU A 173 11.48 6.62 -0.49
C LEU A 173 9.96 6.48 -0.31
N MET A 174 9.53 5.56 0.56
CA MET A 174 8.11 5.38 0.90
C MET A 174 7.47 6.69 1.37
N LEU A 175 8.14 7.39 2.29
CA LEU A 175 7.64 8.65 2.84
C LEU A 175 7.50 9.72 1.74
N LEU A 176 8.52 9.85 0.87
CA LEU A 176 8.51 10.81 -0.23
C LEU A 176 7.37 10.53 -1.22
N ILE A 177 7.08 9.26 -1.53
CA ILE A 177 5.97 8.89 -2.40
C ILE A 177 4.63 9.26 -1.75
N VAL A 178 4.40 8.87 -0.50
CA VAL A 178 3.14 9.11 0.22
C VAL A 178 2.90 10.61 0.40
N VAL A 179 3.89 11.35 0.87
CA VAL A 179 3.83 12.81 1.05
C VAL A 179 3.65 13.51 -0.31
N GLY A 180 4.37 13.06 -1.34
CA GLY A 180 4.20 13.57 -2.69
C GLY A 180 2.80 13.34 -3.25
N ARG A 181 2.17 12.19 -2.97
CA ARG A 181 0.78 11.94 -3.35
C ARG A 181 -0.19 12.82 -2.57
N LEU A 182 0.04 13.02 -1.29
CA LEU A 182 -0.79 13.88 -0.46
C LEU A 182 -0.80 15.32 -0.99
N PHE A 183 0.37 15.88 -1.30
CA PHE A 183 0.50 17.27 -1.79
C PHE A 183 0.34 17.43 -3.31
N SER A 184 0.17 16.34 -4.05
CA SER A 184 -0.10 16.43 -5.49
C SER A 184 -1.51 16.91 -5.82
N GLY A 185 -2.46 16.78 -4.89
CA GLY A 185 -3.86 17.13 -5.08
C GLY A 185 -4.62 16.27 -6.10
N VAL A 186 -4.06 15.10 -6.50
CA VAL A 186 -4.76 14.14 -7.37
C VAL A 186 -5.60 13.12 -6.60
N HIS A 187 -5.56 13.18 -5.28
CA HIS A 187 -6.33 12.37 -4.35
C HIS A 187 -6.92 13.25 -3.26
N TRP A 188 -8.07 12.87 -2.76
CA TRP A 188 -8.61 13.44 -1.54
C TRP A 188 -7.76 12.99 -0.33
N LEU A 189 -7.80 13.77 0.76
CA LEU A 189 -7.13 13.38 2.00
C LEU A 189 -7.58 11.99 2.48
N THR A 190 -8.88 11.71 2.38
CA THR A 190 -9.46 10.42 2.77
C THR A 190 -8.93 9.24 1.95
N ASP A 191 -8.57 9.45 0.68
CA ASP A 191 -8.02 8.39 -0.17
C ASP A 191 -6.63 7.96 0.31
N ILE A 192 -5.80 8.93 0.73
CA ILE A 192 -4.48 8.68 1.30
C ILE A 192 -4.61 7.96 2.65
N VAL A 193 -5.50 8.43 3.53
CA VAL A 193 -5.75 7.79 4.82
C VAL A 193 -6.27 6.36 4.64
N GLY A 194 -7.23 6.14 3.72
CA GLY A 194 -7.73 4.80 3.37
C GLY A 194 -6.62 3.89 2.85
N GLY A 195 -5.75 4.42 1.98
CA GLY A 195 -4.56 3.70 1.48
C GLY A 195 -3.59 3.30 2.59
N LEU A 196 -3.34 4.18 3.55
CA LEU A 196 -2.49 3.91 4.71
C LEU A 196 -3.11 2.85 5.64
N LEU A 197 -4.42 2.92 5.91
CA LEU A 197 -5.13 1.94 6.76
C LEU A 197 -5.10 0.55 6.14
N LEU A 198 -5.44 0.42 4.85
CA LEU A 198 -5.40 -0.85 4.14
C LEU A 198 -3.98 -1.42 4.10
N SER A 199 -3.00 -0.59 3.75
CA SER A 199 -1.60 -1.01 3.70
C SER A 199 -1.09 -1.46 5.07
N SER A 200 -1.49 -0.78 6.15
CA SER A 200 -1.12 -1.17 7.52
C SER A 200 -1.68 -2.55 7.87
N ALA A 201 -2.95 -2.82 7.54
CA ALA A 201 -3.58 -4.11 7.75
C ALA A 201 -2.88 -5.23 6.95
N LEU A 202 -2.63 -4.98 5.67
CA LEU A 202 -1.94 -5.94 4.78
C LEU A 202 -0.50 -6.21 5.23
N CYS A 203 0.27 -5.16 5.54
CA CYS A 203 1.66 -5.31 6.00
C CYS A 203 1.75 -6.04 7.34
N TYR A 204 0.81 -5.78 8.26
CA TYR A 204 0.78 -6.49 9.54
C TYR A 204 0.37 -7.96 9.38
N LEU A 205 -0.53 -8.25 8.44
CA LEU A 205 -0.86 -9.62 8.02
C LEU A 205 0.39 -10.35 7.52
N PHE A 206 1.12 -9.75 6.59
CA PHE A 206 2.37 -10.29 6.05
C PHE A 206 3.40 -10.53 7.15
N TYR A 207 3.64 -9.55 8.03
CA TYR A 207 4.52 -9.69 9.19
C TYR A 207 4.14 -10.87 10.07
N THR A 208 2.84 -11.06 10.34
CA THR A 208 2.33 -12.16 11.15
C THR A 208 2.70 -13.52 10.53
N PHE A 209 2.50 -13.69 9.22
CA PHE A 209 2.88 -14.92 8.51
C PHE A 209 4.40 -15.18 8.54
N ILE A 210 5.22 -14.15 8.31
CA ILE A 210 6.68 -14.28 8.36
C ILE A 210 7.15 -14.69 9.76
N CYS A 211 6.66 -14.02 10.82
CA CYS A 211 7.08 -14.28 12.19
C CYS A 211 6.61 -15.63 12.72
N SER A 212 5.40 -16.08 12.39
CA SER A 212 4.85 -17.37 12.83
C SER A 212 5.67 -18.54 12.31
N ASN A 213 6.14 -18.45 11.07
CA ASN A 213 6.88 -19.54 10.43
C ASN A 213 8.39 -19.53 10.72
N THR A 214 8.94 -18.44 11.27
CA THR A 214 10.36 -18.39 11.66
C THR A 214 10.61 -19.08 13.00
N LYS A 215 9.60 -19.16 13.89
CA LYS A 215 9.68 -19.85 15.18
C LYS A 215 9.59 -21.38 15.09
N ALA A 216 9.02 -21.92 14.03
CA ALA A 216 8.87 -23.37 13.86
C ALA A 216 10.19 -24.10 13.51
N LYS A 217 11.33 -23.38 13.41
CA LYS A 217 12.66 -23.93 13.10
C LYS A 217 13.68 -23.77 14.24
N LYS A 218 13.27 -23.43 15.44
CA LYS A 218 14.05 -23.57 16.67
C LYS A 218 13.46 -24.70 17.50
#